data_ddc6e97626cfa500171497d83700aa1e
#
_entry.id   ddc6e97626cfa500171497d83700aa1e
#
_cell.length_a   1.000
_cell.length_b   1.000
_cell.length_c   1.000
_cell.angle_alpha   90.00
_cell.angle_beta   90.00
_cell.angle_gamma   90.00
#
_symmetry.space_group_name_H-M   'P 1'
#
loop_
_entity.id
_entity.type
_entity.pdbx_description
1 polymer ?
#
loop_
_entity_poly.entity_id
_entity_poly.type
_entity_poly.pdbx_seq_one_letter_code
_entity_poly.pdbx_strand_id
1 'polypeptide(L)'
;MNTVTDLQIFIEQQLRSINYPINAVNSESIKKNSLKGLYDPIEYSLNIGGKRIRPILLLMAYQIYDNKIERAIAPALGIEIFHNFTLLHDDIMDNSRIRRMKKTVHEKWDVNTAILSG
;
A
#
# COMPACT_ATOMS: atom_id res chain seq x y z
N MET A 1 -20.93 6.55 5.80
CA MET A 1 -19.89 5.51 5.94
C MET A 1 -19.89 4.98 7.37
N ASN A 2 -20.87 4.13 7.68
CA ASN A 2 -21.09 3.66 9.05
C ASN A 2 -20.76 2.17 9.22
N THR A 3 -20.50 1.44 8.12
CA THR A 3 -20.19 0.02 8.19
C THR A 3 -18.73 -0.23 7.88
N VAL A 4 -18.23 -1.38 8.37
CA VAL A 4 -16.86 -1.84 8.06
C VAL A 4 -16.65 -1.96 6.56
N THR A 5 -17.67 -2.47 5.84
CA THR A 5 -17.61 -2.62 4.38
C THR A 5 -17.47 -1.25 3.68
N ASP A 6 -18.24 -0.25 4.12
CA ASP A 6 -18.15 1.11 3.55
C ASP A 6 -16.77 1.71 3.76
N LEU A 7 -16.21 1.55 4.94
CA LEU A 7 -14.87 2.04 5.27
C LEU A 7 -13.80 1.30 4.47
N GLN A 8 -13.97 -0.01 4.26
CA GLN A 8 -13.05 -0.79 3.44
C GLN A 8 -13.04 -0.31 2.00
N ILE A 9 -14.21 -0.10 1.41
CA ILE A 9 -14.35 0.42 0.04
C ILE A 9 -13.70 1.81 -0.06
N PHE A 10 -13.94 2.66 0.91
CA PHE A 10 -13.36 4.00 0.97
C PHE A 10 -11.82 3.95 1.02
N ILE A 11 -11.26 3.12 1.87
CA ILE A 11 -9.81 2.93 1.97
C ILE A 11 -9.22 2.41 0.64
N GLU A 12 -9.86 1.44 0.01
CA GLU A 12 -9.40 0.93 -1.29
C GLU A 12 -9.39 2.03 -2.35
N GLN A 13 -10.41 2.87 -2.40
CA GLN A 13 -10.46 4.01 -3.32
C GLN A 13 -9.32 4.99 -3.05
N GLN A 14 -9.05 5.30 -1.78
CA GLN A 14 -7.97 6.21 -1.40
C GLN A 14 -6.59 5.63 -1.73
N LEU A 15 -6.38 4.34 -1.51
CA LEU A 15 -5.12 3.68 -1.88
C LEU A 15 -4.88 3.70 -3.39
N ARG A 16 -5.91 3.50 -4.20
CA ARG A 16 -5.80 3.54 -5.66
C ARG A 16 -5.55 4.94 -6.20
N SER A 17 -5.90 5.98 -5.46
CA SER A 17 -5.71 7.37 -5.87
C SER A 17 -4.34 7.94 -5.49
N ILE A 18 -3.46 7.15 -4.88
CA ILE A 18 -2.11 7.59 -4.51
C ILE A 18 -1.32 7.94 -5.77
N ASN A 19 -0.80 9.16 -5.80
CA ASN A 19 0.11 9.61 -6.86
C ASN A 19 1.55 9.33 -6.44
N TYR A 20 2.16 8.34 -7.08
CA TYR A 20 3.58 8.06 -6.87
C TYR A 20 4.45 9.10 -7.56
N PRO A 21 5.62 9.44 -6.99
CA PRO A 21 6.49 10.49 -7.54
C PRO A 21 7.00 10.25 -8.97
N ILE A 22 6.69 9.11 -9.58
CA ILE A 22 7.05 8.77 -10.97
C ILE A 22 6.64 9.88 -11.94
N ASN A 23 5.46 10.46 -11.75
CA ASN A 23 4.89 11.46 -12.65
C ASN A 23 5.45 12.87 -12.41
N ALA A 24 6.17 13.09 -11.32
CA ALA A 24 6.78 14.36 -10.98
C ALA A 24 8.15 14.57 -11.65
N VAL A 25 8.73 13.51 -12.24
CA VAL A 25 10.03 13.57 -12.90
C VAL A 25 9.81 13.83 -14.38
N ASN A 26 9.98 15.11 -14.79
CA ASN A 26 9.92 15.49 -16.19
C ASN A 26 11.16 14.98 -16.95
N SER A 27 10.92 14.21 -17.99
CA SER A 27 11.70 14.08 -19.22
C SER A 27 13.01 13.28 -19.27
N GLU A 28 13.54 12.72 -18.19
CA GLU A 28 14.65 11.76 -18.33
C GLU A 28 14.13 10.31 -18.21
N SER A 29 14.08 9.63 -19.35
CA SER A 29 13.58 8.25 -19.44
C SER A 29 14.30 7.28 -18.49
N ILE A 30 15.57 7.50 -18.21
CA ILE A 30 16.38 6.66 -17.31
C ILE A 30 15.92 6.81 -15.86
N LYS A 31 15.73 8.04 -15.39
CA LYS A 31 15.22 8.30 -14.04
C LYS A 31 13.81 7.79 -13.85
N LYS A 32 12.96 7.97 -14.88
CA LYS A 32 11.58 7.48 -14.85
C LYS A 32 11.52 5.96 -14.74
N ASN A 33 12.40 5.25 -15.46
CA ASN A 33 12.47 3.79 -15.39
C ASN A 33 13.00 3.31 -14.02
N SER A 34 13.96 4.02 -13.42
CA SER A 34 14.47 3.71 -12.08
C SER A 34 13.39 3.90 -11.02
N LEU A 35 12.60 4.96 -11.11
CA LEU A 35 11.49 5.22 -10.20
C LEU A 35 10.38 4.19 -10.37
N LYS A 36 10.07 3.77 -11.59
CA LYS A 36 9.13 2.66 -11.84
C LYS A 36 9.58 1.37 -11.16
N GLY A 37 10.85 1.05 -11.27
CA GLY A 37 11.42 -0.14 -10.61
C GLY A 37 11.28 -0.11 -9.09
N LEU A 38 11.18 1.08 -8.48
CA LEU A 38 10.96 1.24 -7.05
C LEU A 38 9.47 1.23 -6.69
N TYR A 39 8.66 1.96 -7.43
CA TYR A 39 7.25 2.20 -7.08
C TYR A 39 6.27 1.15 -7.63
N ASP A 40 6.56 0.53 -8.77
CA ASP A 40 5.69 -0.52 -9.32
C ASP A 40 5.51 -1.71 -8.36
N PRO A 41 6.57 -2.19 -7.67
CA PRO A 41 6.39 -3.23 -6.66
C PRO A 41 5.51 -2.81 -5.49
N ILE A 42 5.61 -1.54 -5.07
CA ILE A 42 4.78 -0.99 -3.99
C ILE A 42 3.30 -1.00 -4.42
N GLU A 43 3.01 -0.48 -5.61
CA GLU A 43 1.67 -0.45 -6.17
C GLU A 43 1.11 -1.87 -6.34
N TYR A 44 1.89 -2.78 -6.88
CA TYR A 44 1.52 -4.19 -7.02
C TYR A 44 1.15 -4.80 -5.66
N SER A 45 1.99 -4.59 -4.65
CA SER A 45 1.78 -5.15 -3.31
C SER A 45 0.51 -4.60 -2.67
N LEU A 46 0.26 -3.30 -2.78
CA LEU A 46 -0.98 -2.70 -2.26
C LEU A 46 -2.21 -3.20 -3.01
N ASN A 47 -2.10 -3.46 -4.32
CA ASN A 47 -3.21 -3.93 -5.14
C ASN A 47 -3.51 -5.43 -4.98
N ILE A 48 -2.62 -6.21 -4.35
CA ILE A 48 -2.93 -7.60 -3.99
C ILE A 48 -4.19 -7.65 -3.12
N GLY A 49 -4.44 -6.59 -2.37
CA GLY A 49 -5.62 -6.47 -1.55
C GLY A 49 -5.36 -6.87 -0.10
N GLY A 50 -6.40 -6.83 0.68
CA GLY A 50 -6.35 -7.16 2.10
C GLY A 50 -7.65 -6.76 2.78
N LYS A 51 -7.77 -7.13 4.05
CA LYS A 51 -8.94 -6.77 4.86
C LYS A 51 -8.92 -5.30 5.29
N ARG A 52 -7.78 -4.64 5.21
CA ARG A 52 -7.58 -3.24 5.60
C ARG A 52 -8.01 -2.96 7.04
N ILE A 53 -7.79 -3.90 7.93
CA ILE A 53 -8.27 -3.81 9.33
C ILE A 53 -7.66 -2.60 10.04
N ARG A 54 -6.37 -2.35 9.86
CA ARG A 54 -5.65 -1.27 10.56
C ARG A 54 -6.19 0.11 10.21
N PRO A 55 -6.28 0.50 8.94
CA PRO A 55 -6.86 1.79 8.59
C PRO A 55 -8.35 1.90 8.95
N ILE A 56 -9.11 0.81 8.83
CA ILE A 56 -10.53 0.80 9.24
C ILE A 56 -10.66 1.09 10.72
N LEU A 57 -9.88 0.43 11.57
CA LEU A 57 -9.91 0.66 13.02
C LEU A 57 -9.50 2.09 13.38
N LEU A 58 -8.52 2.64 12.68
CA LEU A 58 -8.12 4.03 12.89
C LEU A 58 -9.27 5.00 12.56
N LEU A 59 -9.93 4.80 11.43
CA LEU A 59 -11.06 5.64 11.04
C LEU A 59 -12.24 5.48 12.02
N MET A 60 -12.54 4.26 12.45
CA MET A 60 -13.60 4.01 13.43
C MET A 60 -13.30 4.68 14.77
N ALA A 61 -12.07 4.60 15.24
CA ALA A 61 -11.63 5.27 16.46
C ALA A 61 -11.74 6.79 16.32
N TYR A 62 -11.37 7.34 15.17
CA TYR A 62 -11.51 8.77 14.90
C TYR A 62 -12.97 9.20 14.92
N GLN A 63 -13.89 8.41 14.38
CA GLN A 63 -15.33 8.72 14.35
C GLN A 63 -15.96 8.85 15.75
N ILE A 64 -15.33 8.30 16.78
CA ILE A 64 -15.79 8.48 18.16
C ILE A 64 -15.72 9.95 18.57
N TYR A 65 -14.74 10.68 18.04
CA TYR A 65 -14.48 12.07 18.42
C TYR A 65 -14.95 13.10 17.39
N ASP A 66 -14.95 12.74 16.11
CA ASP A 66 -15.29 13.67 15.02
C ASP A 66 -15.81 12.87 13.82
N ASN A 67 -16.88 13.38 13.19
CA ASN A 67 -17.47 12.75 12.00
C ASN A 67 -16.70 13.06 10.71
N LYS A 68 -15.74 13.98 10.74
CA LYS A 68 -14.97 14.40 9.57
C LYS A 68 -13.78 13.47 9.35
N ILE A 69 -14.06 12.26 8.89
CA ILE A 69 -13.03 11.21 8.68
C ILE A 69 -11.96 11.61 7.67
N GLU A 70 -12.24 12.61 6.83
CA GLU A 70 -11.26 13.13 5.86
C GLU A 70 -9.96 13.59 6.51
N ARG A 71 -10.03 14.04 7.75
CA ARG A 71 -8.86 14.46 8.52
C ARG A 71 -7.95 13.30 8.93
N ALA A 72 -8.51 12.10 8.97
CA ALA A 72 -7.79 10.89 9.38
C ALA A 72 -7.35 10.03 8.19
N ILE A 73 -7.62 10.43 6.94
CA ILE A 73 -7.26 9.65 5.75
C ILE A 73 -5.75 9.45 5.66
N ALA A 74 -4.97 10.52 5.76
CA ALA A 74 -3.52 10.43 5.61
C ALA A 74 -2.89 9.49 6.64
N PRO A 75 -3.16 9.60 7.96
CA PRO A 75 -2.63 8.62 8.92
C PRO A 75 -3.18 7.20 8.69
N ALA A 76 -4.41 7.03 8.24
CA ALA A 76 -4.97 5.73 7.93
C ALA A 76 -4.22 5.05 6.78
N LEU A 77 -3.97 5.79 5.69
CA LEU A 77 -3.18 5.29 4.57
C LEU A 77 -1.73 5.03 4.98
N GLY A 78 -1.15 5.90 5.78
CA GLY A 78 0.21 5.74 6.28
C GLY A 78 0.40 4.45 7.08
N ILE A 79 -0.55 4.12 7.94
CA ILE A 79 -0.53 2.88 8.73
C ILE A 79 -0.62 1.64 7.82
N GLU A 80 -1.45 1.68 6.77
CA GLU A 80 -1.60 0.56 5.85
C GLU A 80 -0.35 0.39 4.98
N ILE A 81 0.23 1.48 4.50
CA ILE A 81 1.49 1.46 3.74
C ILE A 81 2.62 0.91 4.61
N PHE A 82 2.72 1.34 5.85
CA PHE A 82 3.70 0.81 6.80
C PHE A 82 3.51 -0.69 7.04
N HIS A 83 2.27 -1.13 7.22
CA HIS A 83 1.97 -2.55 7.35
C HIS A 83 2.39 -3.33 6.10
N ASN A 84 2.12 -2.79 4.92
CA ASN A 84 2.51 -3.40 3.66
C ASN A 84 4.03 -3.59 3.55
N PHE A 85 4.82 -2.62 4.01
CA PHE A 85 6.26 -2.74 4.11
C PHE A 85 6.67 -3.96 4.94
N THR A 86 6.03 -4.17 6.09
CA THR A 86 6.33 -5.33 6.93
C THR A 86 6.02 -6.64 6.21
N LEU A 87 4.94 -6.69 5.43
CA LEU A 87 4.57 -7.88 4.66
C LEU A 87 5.59 -8.22 3.58
N LEU A 88 6.10 -7.21 2.88
CA LEU A 88 7.15 -7.41 1.86
C LEU A 88 8.39 -8.05 2.46
N HIS A 89 8.85 -7.55 3.60
CA HIS A 89 10.05 -8.05 4.26
C HIS A 89 9.81 -9.40 4.94
N ASP A 90 8.64 -9.61 5.54
CA ASP A 90 8.26 -10.90 6.12
C ASP A 90 8.23 -12.00 5.05
N ASP A 91 7.69 -11.71 3.87
CA ASP A 91 7.64 -12.66 2.76
C ASP A 91 9.05 -13.09 2.32
N ILE A 92 10.00 -12.17 2.32
CA ILE A 92 11.40 -12.48 2.01
C ILE A 92 11.98 -13.42 3.10
N MET A 93 11.80 -13.07 4.36
CA MET A 93 12.35 -13.84 5.49
C MET A 93 11.75 -15.23 5.57
N ASP A 94 10.48 -15.38 5.25
CA ASP A 94 9.74 -16.65 5.28
C ASP A 94 9.89 -17.45 3.99
N ASN A 95 10.57 -16.93 2.95
CA ASN A 95 10.62 -17.51 1.61
C ASN A 95 9.24 -17.80 1.03
N SER A 96 8.27 -16.96 1.34
CA SER A 96 6.91 -17.10 0.82
C SER A 96 6.87 -16.77 -0.66
N ARG A 97 6.31 -17.66 -1.49
CA ARG A 97 6.22 -17.46 -2.94
C ARG A 97 4.90 -16.83 -3.35
N ILE A 98 3.87 -17.01 -2.54
CA ILE A 98 2.49 -16.61 -2.85
C ILE A 98 1.91 -15.90 -1.63
N ARG A 99 1.20 -14.81 -1.91
CA ARG A 99 0.38 -14.08 -0.96
C ARG A 99 -0.98 -13.80 -1.60
N ARG A 100 -2.06 -14.25 -0.95
CA ARG A 100 -3.45 -14.09 -1.46
C ARG A 100 -3.58 -14.55 -2.92
N MET A 101 -3.04 -15.74 -3.21
CA MET A 101 -3.09 -16.39 -4.52
C MET A 101 -2.30 -15.67 -5.63
N LYS A 102 -1.49 -14.68 -5.28
CA LYS A 102 -0.61 -13.96 -6.21
C LYS A 102 0.84 -14.11 -5.80
N LYS A 103 1.75 -13.98 -6.77
CA LYS A 103 3.19 -14.03 -6.47
C LYS A 103 3.56 -12.93 -5.49
N THR A 104 4.45 -13.25 -4.54
CA THR A 104 5.06 -12.24 -3.68
C THR A 104 5.96 -11.33 -4.51
N VAL A 105 6.28 -10.15 -3.96
CA VAL A 105 7.09 -9.16 -4.69
C VAL A 105 8.46 -9.71 -5.07
N HIS A 106 9.13 -10.40 -4.14
CA HIS A 106 10.46 -10.96 -4.42
C HIS A 106 10.43 -12.12 -5.43
N GLU A 107 9.29 -12.78 -5.61
CA GLU A 107 9.11 -13.78 -6.67
C GLU A 107 8.83 -13.14 -8.02
N LYS A 108 8.05 -12.06 -8.05
CA LYS A 108 7.69 -11.37 -9.28
C LYS A 108 8.82 -10.51 -9.83
N TRP A 109 9.57 -9.85 -8.96
CA TRP A 109 10.77 -9.08 -9.32
C TRP A 109 12.02 -9.83 -8.86
N ASP A 110 12.61 -9.40 -7.76
CA ASP A 110 13.74 -10.06 -7.10
C ASP A 110 13.81 -9.61 -5.62
N VAL A 111 14.70 -10.26 -4.87
CA VAL A 111 14.86 -9.97 -3.44
C VAL A 111 15.34 -8.53 -3.21
N ASN A 112 16.30 -8.05 -3.98
CA ASN A 112 16.81 -6.69 -3.83
C ASN A 112 15.74 -5.64 -4.08
N THR A 113 14.93 -5.82 -5.12
CA THR A 113 13.80 -4.94 -5.43
C THR A 113 12.79 -4.94 -4.27
N ALA A 114 12.46 -6.10 -3.73
CA ALA A 114 11.52 -6.20 -2.61
C ALA A 114 12.06 -5.52 -1.34
N ILE A 115 13.35 -5.63 -1.06
CA ILE A 115 13.99 -4.93 0.07
C ILE A 115 13.89 -3.41 -0.11
N LEU A 116 14.23 -2.92 -1.29
CA LEU A 116 14.26 -1.47 -1.55
C LEU A 116 12.86 -0.87 -1.62
N SER A 117 11.87 -1.61 -2.10
CA SER A 117 10.49 -1.14 -2.21
C SER A 117 9.73 -1.19 -0.89
N GLY A 118 10.13 -2.08 0.00
CA GLY A 118 9.61 -2.12 1.36
C GLY A 118 10.30 -1.10 2.24
#